data_ac3c82ac4bd3e09064575c064c5d86d5
#
_entry.id   ac3c82ac4bd3e09064575c064c5d86d5
#
_cell.length_a   1.000
_cell.length_b   1.000
_cell.length_c   1.000
_cell.angle_alpha   90.00
_cell.angle_beta   90.00
_cell.angle_gamma   90.00
#
_symmetry.space_group_name_H-M   'P 1'
#
loop_
_entity.id
_entity.type
_entity.pdbx_description
1 polymer ?
#
loop_
_entity_poly.entity_id
_entity_poly.type
_entity_poly.pdbx_seq_one_letter_code
_entity_poly.pdbx_strand_id
1 'polypeptide(L)'
;LFPYTTLFRSFLHSIYAVHNGVYAMSQDIPGLVETSSNLASIKQRDGKIVVVTSQRSSILSSRKDMSQMVRSAFILGGADVETGDGYPGWKPNPSSEILNVAVESYKRLFGTEPKVKAIHAGLECGLFLEKYPSLDMVSFGPTLRGVHSPDERMLIPTVEKFWNHLLDVLAHIPENA
;
A
#
# COMPACT_ATOMS: atom_id res chain seq x y z
N LEU A 1 -0.27 -3.30 45.54
CA LEU A 1 0.01 -3.30 44.08
C LEU A 1 -1.08 -2.49 43.40
N PHE A 2 -0.74 -1.33 42.90
CA PHE A 2 -1.69 -0.43 42.24
C PHE A 2 -2.14 -1.03 40.90
N PRO A 3 -3.44 -1.13 40.59
CA PRO A 3 -3.96 -1.70 39.35
C PRO A 3 -3.40 -0.98 38.10
N TYR A 4 -3.08 0.30 38.20
CA TYR A 4 -2.46 1.09 37.14
C TYR A 4 -1.08 0.57 36.67
N THR A 5 -0.29 0.00 37.57
CA THR A 5 1.02 -0.57 37.22
C THR A 5 0.89 -1.84 36.35
N THR A 6 -0.13 -2.64 36.60
CA THR A 6 -0.39 -3.86 35.82
C THR A 6 -0.84 -3.50 34.39
N LEU A 7 -1.80 -2.59 34.26
CA LEU A 7 -2.28 -2.11 32.96
C LEU A 7 -1.17 -1.47 32.14
N PHE A 8 -0.34 -0.63 32.77
CA PHE A 8 0.78 0.01 32.09
C PHE A 8 1.85 -1.01 31.65
N ARG A 9 2.12 -2.01 32.48
CA ARG A 9 3.03 -3.11 32.12
C ARG A 9 2.47 -3.93 30.95
N SER A 10 1.19 -4.28 30.98
CA SER A 10 0.52 -5.00 29.89
C SER A 10 0.59 -4.18 28.58
N PHE A 11 0.35 -2.88 28.64
CA PHE A 11 0.50 -1.97 27.51
C PHE A 11 1.93 -2.01 26.93
N LEU A 12 2.96 -1.91 27.77
CA LEU A 12 4.36 -1.98 27.31
C LEU A 12 4.65 -3.34 26.67
N HIS A 13 4.17 -4.44 27.26
CA HIS A 13 4.33 -5.77 26.66
C HIS A 13 3.61 -5.89 25.31
N SER A 14 2.43 -5.29 25.14
CA SER A 14 1.73 -5.27 23.85
C SER A 14 2.51 -4.51 22.80
N ILE A 15 3.09 -3.35 23.14
CA ILE A 15 3.95 -2.58 22.23
C ILE A 15 5.19 -3.37 21.82
N TYR A 16 5.78 -4.13 22.73
CA TYR A 16 6.94 -4.99 22.42
C TYR A 16 6.56 -6.23 21.60
N ALA A 17 5.39 -6.80 21.82
CA ALA A 17 4.92 -8.02 21.15
C ALA A 17 4.37 -7.75 19.75
N VAL A 18 3.82 -6.56 19.51
CA VAL A 18 3.21 -6.22 18.23
C VAL A 18 4.28 -6.10 17.14
N HIS A 19 4.02 -6.74 16.00
CA HIS A 19 4.94 -6.62 14.86
C HIS A 19 4.94 -5.20 14.29
N ASN A 20 6.13 -4.67 14.05
CA ASN A 20 6.33 -3.38 13.37
C ASN A 20 7.45 -3.50 12.34
N GLY A 21 7.19 -3.13 11.10
CA GLY A 21 8.11 -3.22 9.97
C GLY A 21 7.64 -4.19 8.89
N VAL A 22 8.59 -4.67 8.09
CA VAL A 22 8.36 -5.67 7.05
C VAL A 22 8.10 -7.02 7.69
N TYR A 23 6.98 -7.64 7.32
CA TYR A 23 6.61 -8.98 7.76
C TYR A 23 6.95 -10.05 6.73
N ALA A 24 6.60 -9.79 5.47
CA ALA A 24 6.88 -10.71 4.37
C ALA A 24 7.33 -9.96 3.11
N MET A 25 8.24 -10.60 2.38
CA MET A 25 8.63 -10.20 1.05
C MET A 25 7.82 -10.96 0.01
N SER A 26 7.57 -10.34 -1.14
CA SER A 26 6.90 -10.99 -2.27
C SER A 26 7.73 -12.18 -2.77
N GLN A 27 7.06 -13.31 -2.98
CA GLN A 27 7.66 -14.47 -3.62
C GLN A 27 7.65 -14.37 -5.15
N ASP A 28 6.73 -13.57 -5.70
CA ASP A 28 6.58 -13.38 -7.15
C ASP A 28 7.53 -12.29 -7.69
N ILE A 29 7.89 -11.29 -6.88
CA ILE A 29 8.69 -10.13 -7.32
C ILE A 29 9.85 -9.90 -6.34
N PRO A 30 11.09 -10.20 -6.73
CA PRO A 30 12.27 -9.98 -5.89
C PRO A 30 12.41 -8.53 -5.43
N GLY A 31 12.65 -8.32 -4.14
CA GLY A 31 12.86 -7.00 -3.55
C GLY A 31 11.58 -6.20 -3.24
N LEU A 32 10.40 -6.71 -3.59
CA LEU A 32 9.13 -6.10 -3.23
C LEU A 32 8.70 -6.56 -1.83
N VAL A 33 8.34 -5.60 -0.97
CA VAL A 33 7.64 -5.90 0.29
C VAL A 33 6.21 -6.33 -0.04
N GLU A 34 5.80 -7.49 0.42
CA GLU A 34 4.42 -7.97 0.29
C GLU A 34 3.54 -7.48 1.44
N THR A 35 3.98 -7.74 2.67
CA THR A 35 3.19 -7.46 3.88
C THR A 35 4.04 -6.70 4.90
N SER A 36 3.46 -5.68 5.47
CA SER A 36 4.09 -4.87 6.52
C SER A 36 3.06 -4.38 7.54
N SER A 37 3.54 -4.08 8.75
CA SER A 37 2.78 -3.42 9.81
C SER A 37 3.51 -2.19 10.29
N ASN A 38 2.79 -1.13 10.57
CA ASN A 38 3.32 0.12 11.12
C ASN A 38 2.62 0.50 12.41
N LEU A 39 3.39 0.68 13.48
CA LEU A 39 2.95 1.33 14.71
C LEU A 39 2.95 2.84 14.46
N ALA A 40 1.84 3.35 13.93
CA ALA A 40 1.77 4.69 13.36
C ALA A 40 1.77 5.80 14.40
N SER A 41 1.09 5.63 15.53
CA SER A 41 1.11 6.61 16.61
C SER A 41 0.67 6.03 17.96
N ILE A 42 1.20 6.63 19.03
CA ILE A 42 0.75 6.43 20.42
C ILE A 42 0.44 7.81 20.94
N LYS A 43 -0.82 8.03 21.37
CA LYS A 43 -1.28 9.33 21.87
C LYS A 43 -2.16 9.15 23.10
N GLN A 44 -2.08 10.11 24.02
CA GLN A 44 -3.04 10.21 25.11
C GLN A 44 -4.22 11.10 24.67
N ARG A 45 -5.43 10.58 24.80
CA ARG A 45 -6.68 11.30 24.53
C ARG A 45 -7.70 10.93 25.58
N ASP A 46 -8.33 11.92 26.18
CA ASP A 46 -9.44 11.74 27.16
C ASP A 46 -9.12 10.73 28.27
N GLY A 47 -7.90 10.78 28.81
CA GLY A 47 -7.45 9.87 29.87
C GLY A 47 -7.12 8.44 29.40
N LYS A 48 -7.22 8.14 28.11
CA LYS A 48 -6.89 6.85 27.51
C LYS A 48 -5.60 6.95 26.67
N ILE A 49 -4.86 5.83 26.59
CA ILE A 49 -3.78 5.68 25.61
C ILE A 49 -4.39 5.10 24.34
N VAL A 50 -4.30 5.84 23.24
CA VAL A 50 -4.77 5.43 21.91
C VAL A 50 -3.57 5.07 21.06
N VAL A 51 -3.54 3.83 20.58
CA VAL A 51 -2.53 3.31 19.65
C VAL A 51 -3.17 3.16 18.29
N VAL A 52 -2.53 3.72 17.28
CA VAL A 52 -2.95 3.55 15.88
C VAL A 52 -1.90 2.73 15.15
N THR A 53 -2.35 1.69 14.49
CA THR A 53 -1.50 0.84 13.65
C THR A 53 -2.05 0.79 12.22
N SER A 54 -1.19 0.50 11.25
CA SER A 54 -1.59 0.36 9.84
C SER A 54 -0.90 -0.86 9.25
N GLN A 55 -1.70 -1.78 8.70
CA GLN A 55 -1.22 -2.98 8.03
C GLN A 55 -1.43 -2.85 6.52
N ARG A 56 -0.40 -3.20 5.77
CA ARG A 56 -0.41 -3.16 4.30
C ARG A 56 0.01 -4.50 3.73
N SER A 57 -0.66 -4.94 2.69
CA SER A 57 -0.24 -6.09 1.89
C SER A 57 -0.84 -5.99 0.49
N SER A 58 -0.12 -6.49 -0.51
CA SER A 58 -0.66 -6.73 -1.85
C SER A 58 -1.59 -7.96 -1.89
N ILE A 59 -1.58 -8.79 -0.85
CA ILE A 59 -2.42 -9.99 -0.71
C ILE A 59 -3.44 -9.78 0.41
N LEU A 60 -4.72 -9.86 0.09
CA LEU A 60 -5.81 -9.57 1.03
C LEU A 60 -5.81 -10.50 2.24
N SER A 61 -5.57 -11.81 2.04
CA SER A 61 -5.51 -12.78 3.14
C SER A 61 -4.35 -12.47 4.09
N SER A 62 -3.15 -12.17 3.57
CA SER A 62 -1.99 -11.81 4.37
C SER A 62 -2.21 -10.52 5.16
N ARG A 63 -2.91 -9.53 4.57
CA ARG A 63 -3.29 -8.30 5.29
C ARG A 63 -4.24 -8.59 6.44
N LYS A 64 -5.26 -9.43 6.21
CA LYS A 64 -6.23 -9.82 7.25
C LYS A 64 -5.54 -10.58 8.38
N ASP A 65 -4.64 -11.51 8.05
CA ASP A 65 -3.88 -12.27 9.03
C ASP A 65 -2.98 -11.35 9.88
N MET A 66 -2.22 -10.46 9.26
CA MET A 66 -1.41 -9.47 9.97
C MET A 66 -2.25 -8.56 10.88
N SER A 67 -3.42 -8.11 10.41
CA SER A 67 -4.35 -7.33 11.23
C SER A 67 -4.84 -8.12 12.45
N GLN A 68 -5.12 -9.41 12.27
CA GLN A 68 -5.53 -10.28 13.37
C GLN A 68 -4.40 -10.54 14.38
N MET A 69 -3.15 -10.67 13.92
CA MET A 69 -1.99 -10.79 14.81
C MET A 69 -1.82 -9.54 15.67
N VAL A 70 -1.87 -8.35 15.05
CA VAL A 70 -1.80 -7.06 15.76
C VAL A 70 -2.94 -6.92 16.76
N ARG A 71 -4.17 -7.22 16.34
CA ARG A 71 -5.35 -7.22 17.20
C ARG A 71 -5.16 -8.13 18.42
N SER A 72 -4.69 -9.35 18.20
CA SER A 72 -4.48 -10.34 19.27
C SER A 72 -3.46 -9.86 20.30
N ALA A 73 -2.35 -9.25 19.86
CA ALA A 73 -1.32 -8.71 20.76
C ALA A 73 -1.89 -7.64 21.71
N PHE A 74 -2.75 -6.76 21.21
CA PHE A 74 -3.37 -5.72 22.02
C PHE A 74 -4.49 -6.24 22.92
N ILE A 75 -5.31 -7.19 22.45
CA ILE A 75 -6.35 -7.83 23.28
C ILE A 75 -5.73 -8.58 24.46
N LEU A 76 -4.64 -9.33 24.24
CA LEU A 76 -3.91 -10.02 25.31
C LEU A 76 -3.35 -9.02 26.35
N GLY A 77 -3.04 -7.80 25.93
CA GLY A 77 -2.67 -6.70 26.83
C GLY A 77 -3.83 -6.01 27.54
N GLY A 78 -5.07 -6.41 27.26
CA GLY A 78 -6.29 -5.85 27.87
C GLY A 78 -6.79 -4.57 27.20
N ALA A 79 -6.43 -4.33 25.94
CA ALA A 79 -6.93 -3.19 25.18
C ALA A 79 -8.24 -3.50 24.46
N ASP A 80 -9.09 -2.49 24.31
CA ASP A 80 -10.19 -2.50 23.35
C ASP A 80 -9.62 -2.23 21.95
N VAL A 81 -9.96 -3.07 20.98
CA VAL A 81 -9.42 -2.97 19.63
C VAL A 81 -10.53 -2.85 18.59
N GLU A 82 -10.48 -1.75 17.84
CA GLU A 82 -11.32 -1.51 16.68
C GLU A 82 -10.48 -1.75 15.41
N THR A 83 -11.06 -2.40 14.42
CA THR A 83 -10.44 -2.64 13.12
C THR A 83 -11.30 -2.03 12.03
N GLY A 84 -10.69 -1.20 11.18
CA GLY A 84 -11.34 -0.69 9.98
C GLY A 84 -11.11 -1.60 8.77
N ASP A 85 -11.92 -1.43 7.73
CA ASP A 85 -11.85 -2.25 6.50
C ASP A 85 -10.55 -2.04 5.72
N GLY A 86 -9.92 -0.88 5.88
CA GLY A 86 -8.66 -0.52 5.24
C GLY A 86 -8.77 -0.46 3.70
N TYR A 87 -7.65 -0.17 3.05
CA TYR A 87 -7.56 -0.14 1.60
C TYR A 87 -7.24 -1.54 1.04
N PRO A 88 -7.93 -2.02 0.00
CA PRO A 88 -7.58 -3.28 -0.65
C PRO A 88 -6.19 -3.18 -1.30
N GLY A 89 -5.44 -4.28 -1.26
CA GLY A 89 -4.18 -4.38 -1.98
C GLY A 89 -4.42 -4.51 -3.49
N TRP A 90 -3.45 -4.05 -4.28
CA TRP A 90 -3.42 -4.31 -5.71
C TRP A 90 -2.27 -5.27 -6.01
N LYS A 91 -2.62 -6.53 -6.28
CA LYS A 91 -1.62 -7.54 -6.65
C LYS A 91 -1.07 -7.22 -8.04
N PRO A 92 0.25 -7.10 -8.23
CA PRO A 92 0.84 -6.89 -9.55
C PRO A 92 0.49 -8.03 -10.51
N ASN A 93 0.13 -7.68 -11.75
CA ASN A 93 -0.07 -8.64 -12.83
C ASN A 93 1.03 -8.46 -13.89
N PRO A 94 2.10 -9.30 -13.89
CA PRO A 94 3.16 -9.20 -14.88
C PRO A 94 2.72 -9.58 -16.30
N SER A 95 1.56 -10.24 -16.46
CA SER A 95 0.95 -10.62 -17.73
C SER A 95 -0.11 -9.62 -18.20
N SER A 96 -0.18 -8.44 -17.60
CA SER A 96 -1.13 -7.39 -17.98
C SER A 96 -0.92 -6.92 -19.41
N GLU A 97 -1.98 -6.93 -20.22
CA GLU A 97 -1.95 -6.44 -21.61
C GLU A 97 -1.76 -4.93 -21.64
N ILE A 98 -2.48 -4.18 -20.81
CA ILE A 98 -2.35 -2.72 -20.74
C ILE A 98 -0.97 -2.28 -20.25
N LEU A 99 -0.32 -3.07 -19.39
CA LEU A 99 1.06 -2.82 -18.98
C LEU A 99 2.01 -2.96 -20.19
N ASN A 100 1.85 -4.01 -20.99
CA ASN A 100 2.66 -4.22 -22.19
C ASN A 100 2.45 -3.07 -23.21
N VAL A 101 1.22 -2.65 -23.44
CA VAL A 101 0.91 -1.49 -24.30
C VAL A 101 1.62 -0.23 -23.76
N ALA A 102 1.56 0.02 -22.45
CA ALA A 102 2.21 1.18 -21.84
C ALA A 102 3.75 1.13 -21.95
N VAL A 103 4.35 -0.05 -21.77
CA VAL A 103 5.81 -0.24 -21.93
C VAL A 103 6.25 0.00 -23.36
N GLU A 104 5.58 -0.59 -24.34
CA GLU A 104 5.91 -0.43 -25.75
C GLU A 104 5.67 1.01 -26.25
N SER A 105 4.61 1.66 -25.79
CA SER A 105 4.36 3.08 -26.01
C SER A 105 5.51 3.95 -25.49
N TYR A 106 5.96 3.70 -24.28
CA TYR A 106 7.06 4.45 -23.69
C TYR A 106 8.38 4.27 -24.49
N LYS A 107 8.69 3.03 -24.88
CA LYS A 107 9.86 2.74 -25.72
C LYS A 107 9.80 3.49 -27.05
N ARG A 108 8.64 3.47 -27.70
CA ARG A 108 8.41 4.13 -29.00
C ARG A 108 8.61 5.65 -28.93
N LEU A 109 8.07 6.28 -27.86
CA LEU A 109 8.13 7.73 -27.70
C LEU A 109 9.48 8.24 -27.19
N PHE A 110 10.16 7.48 -26.32
CA PHE A 110 11.32 7.99 -25.58
C PHE A 110 12.61 7.22 -25.83
N GLY A 111 12.58 6.16 -26.63
CA GLY A 111 13.76 5.37 -27.00
C GLY A 111 14.42 4.60 -25.85
N THR A 112 13.76 4.52 -24.68
CA THR A 112 14.30 3.86 -23.49
C THR A 112 13.24 2.99 -22.83
N GLU A 113 13.66 1.95 -22.13
CA GLU A 113 12.76 1.08 -21.39
C GLU A 113 12.28 1.72 -20.07
N PRO A 114 10.97 1.75 -19.81
CA PRO A 114 10.47 2.27 -18.53
C PRO A 114 10.80 1.30 -17.40
N LYS A 115 10.95 1.84 -16.20
CA LYS A 115 11.06 1.00 -14.99
C LYS A 115 9.68 0.62 -14.51
N VAL A 116 9.29 -0.62 -14.73
CA VAL A 116 8.07 -1.20 -14.14
C VAL A 116 8.35 -1.53 -12.67
N LYS A 117 7.50 -1.02 -11.80
CA LYS A 117 7.62 -1.22 -10.35
C LYS A 117 6.27 -1.60 -9.79
N ALA A 118 6.29 -2.42 -8.75
CA ALA A 118 5.14 -2.68 -7.91
C ALA A 118 5.36 -2.06 -6.53
N ILE A 119 4.28 -1.69 -5.86
CA ILE A 119 4.31 -1.20 -4.49
C ILE A 119 3.26 -1.96 -3.67
N HIS A 120 3.53 -2.17 -2.39
CA HIS A 120 2.60 -2.82 -1.45
C HIS A 120 1.63 -1.82 -0.79
N ALA A 121 1.48 -0.64 -1.37
CA ALA A 121 0.52 0.37 -0.91
C ALA A 121 -0.86 0.13 -1.54
N GLY A 122 -1.91 0.49 -0.81
CA GLY A 122 -3.25 0.59 -1.39
C GLY A 122 -3.27 1.73 -2.41
N LEU A 123 -3.45 1.38 -3.67
CA LEU A 123 -3.75 2.32 -4.74
C LEU A 123 -5.25 2.25 -5.07
N GLU A 124 -5.78 3.28 -5.69
CA GLU A 124 -7.16 3.33 -6.16
C GLU A 124 -7.51 2.12 -7.05
N CYS A 125 -6.53 1.58 -7.78
CA CYS A 125 -6.67 0.36 -8.56
C CYS A 125 -7.15 -0.84 -7.71
N GLY A 126 -6.75 -0.93 -6.44
CA GLY A 126 -7.25 -1.97 -5.54
C GLY A 126 -8.76 -1.87 -5.30
N LEU A 127 -9.30 -0.66 -5.18
CA LEU A 127 -10.75 -0.42 -5.04
C LEU A 127 -11.52 -0.80 -6.29
N PHE A 128 -10.96 -0.52 -7.47
CA PHE A 128 -11.58 -0.92 -8.74
C PHE A 128 -11.57 -2.44 -8.89
N LEU A 129 -10.50 -3.13 -8.54
CA LEU A 129 -10.41 -4.59 -8.62
C LEU A 129 -11.36 -5.30 -7.65
N GLU A 130 -11.63 -4.72 -6.47
CA GLU A 130 -12.60 -5.28 -5.54
C GLU A 130 -14.00 -5.33 -6.18
N LYS A 131 -14.33 -4.32 -6.97
CA LYS A 131 -15.62 -4.19 -7.65
C LYS A 131 -15.64 -4.85 -9.04
N TYR A 132 -14.53 -4.83 -9.73
CA TYR A 132 -14.35 -5.34 -11.10
C TYR A 132 -13.10 -6.24 -11.16
N PRO A 133 -13.18 -7.51 -10.71
CA PRO A 133 -12.01 -8.39 -10.55
C PRO A 133 -11.26 -8.73 -11.84
N SER A 134 -11.90 -8.57 -12.99
CA SER A 134 -11.30 -8.83 -14.32
C SER A 134 -10.68 -7.59 -14.96
N LEU A 135 -10.73 -6.43 -14.31
CA LEU A 135 -10.20 -5.19 -14.88
C LEU A 135 -8.67 -5.23 -14.92
N ASP A 136 -8.10 -5.09 -16.12
CA ASP A 136 -6.66 -4.94 -16.28
C ASP A 136 -6.26 -3.47 -16.16
N MET A 137 -5.24 -3.17 -15.36
CA MET A 137 -4.90 -1.79 -15.02
C MET A 137 -3.40 -1.57 -14.94
N VAL A 138 -2.99 -0.37 -15.31
CA VAL A 138 -1.64 0.16 -15.11
C VAL A 138 -1.72 1.55 -14.47
N SER A 139 -0.78 1.88 -13.60
CA SER A 139 -0.69 3.20 -12.98
C SER A 139 0.61 3.89 -13.41
N PHE A 140 0.50 5.06 -13.99
CA PHE A 140 1.62 5.92 -14.32
C PHE A 140 1.21 7.40 -14.27
N GLY A 141 2.18 8.29 -14.14
CA GLY A 141 1.90 9.72 -14.02
C GLY A 141 3.15 10.58 -14.10
N PRO A 142 3.00 11.90 -13.98
CA PRO A 142 4.14 12.81 -13.87
C PRO A 142 4.91 12.56 -12.57
N THR A 143 6.14 13.05 -12.51
CA THR A 143 6.99 12.87 -11.33
C THR A 143 6.50 13.73 -10.17
N LEU A 144 6.14 13.08 -9.07
CA LEU A 144 5.79 13.68 -7.80
C LEU A 144 6.95 13.57 -6.81
N ARG A 145 7.08 14.53 -5.91
CA ARG A 145 8.04 14.53 -4.79
C ARG A 145 7.36 15.00 -3.52
N GLY A 146 7.81 14.46 -2.37
CA GLY A 146 7.24 14.82 -1.08
C GLY A 146 5.77 14.45 -0.94
N VAL A 147 5.34 13.38 -1.59
CA VAL A 147 3.93 12.91 -1.57
C VAL A 147 3.46 12.72 -0.13
N HIS A 148 2.23 13.16 0.17
CA HIS A 148 1.62 13.14 1.50
C HIS A 148 2.31 14.05 2.54
N SER A 149 3.03 15.07 2.11
CA SER A 149 3.63 16.08 2.98
C SER A 149 3.23 17.51 2.54
N PRO A 150 3.40 18.53 3.42
CA PRO A 150 3.19 19.92 3.03
C PRO A 150 4.09 20.39 1.87
N ASP A 151 5.20 19.70 1.63
CA ASP A 151 6.15 19.98 0.54
C ASP A 151 5.84 19.19 -0.74
N GLU A 152 4.64 18.63 -0.87
CA GLU A 152 4.24 17.89 -2.06
C GLU A 152 4.27 18.77 -3.30
N ARG A 153 4.98 18.32 -4.31
CA ARG A 153 5.17 19.06 -5.56
C ARG A 153 5.29 18.14 -6.77
N MET A 154 4.83 18.62 -7.90
CA MET A 154 4.93 17.97 -9.20
C MET A 154 6.04 18.61 -10.03
N LEU A 155 6.82 17.79 -10.71
CA LEU A 155 7.84 18.26 -11.65
C LEU A 155 7.19 18.62 -12.99
N ILE A 156 6.90 19.91 -13.21
CA ILE A 156 6.15 20.42 -14.37
C ILE A 156 6.68 19.88 -15.72
N PRO A 157 7.99 19.85 -16.02
CA PRO A 157 8.49 19.30 -17.30
C PRO A 157 8.11 17.84 -17.58
N THR A 158 7.67 17.08 -16.58
CA THR A 158 7.24 15.68 -16.76
C THR A 158 5.76 15.53 -17.11
N VAL A 159 4.99 16.61 -17.05
CA VAL A 159 3.55 16.61 -17.38
C VAL A 159 3.35 16.38 -18.87
N GLU A 160 4.08 17.09 -19.74
CA GLU A 160 4.02 16.89 -21.18
C GLU A 160 4.43 15.47 -21.57
N LYS A 161 5.49 14.96 -20.95
CA LYS A 161 5.93 13.58 -21.16
C LYS A 161 4.85 12.57 -20.80
N PHE A 162 4.20 12.77 -19.64
CA PHE A 162 3.09 11.93 -19.21
C PHE A 162 1.91 12.01 -20.18
N TRP A 163 1.54 13.23 -20.61
CA TRP A 163 0.41 13.46 -21.51
C TRP A 163 0.61 12.76 -22.86
N ASN A 164 1.79 12.92 -23.48
CA ASN A 164 2.11 12.26 -24.74
C ASN A 164 2.08 10.73 -24.59
N HIS A 165 2.60 10.20 -23.47
CA HIS A 165 2.55 8.78 -23.19
C HIS A 165 1.10 8.28 -23.04
N LEU A 166 0.24 9.02 -22.32
CA LEU A 166 -1.17 8.67 -22.16
C LEU A 166 -1.90 8.64 -23.51
N LEU A 167 -1.72 9.64 -24.35
CA LEU A 167 -2.35 9.69 -25.66
C LEU A 167 -1.90 8.52 -26.56
N ASP A 168 -0.63 8.18 -26.55
CA ASP A 168 -0.11 7.07 -27.34
C ASP A 168 -0.59 5.71 -26.81
N VAL A 169 -0.67 5.53 -25.48
CA VAL A 169 -1.29 4.33 -24.88
C VAL A 169 -2.74 4.18 -25.34
N LEU A 170 -3.54 5.24 -25.21
CA LEU A 170 -4.95 5.22 -25.62
C LEU A 170 -5.14 4.90 -27.12
N ALA A 171 -4.23 5.38 -27.98
CA ALA A 171 -4.27 5.12 -29.41
C ALA A 171 -3.91 3.65 -29.78
N HIS A 172 -3.32 2.90 -28.85
CA HIS A 172 -2.85 1.53 -29.09
C HIS A 172 -3.50 0.47 -28.21
N ILE A 173 -4.55 0.83 -27.47
CA ILE A 173 -5.38 -0.15 -26.76
C ILE A 173 -6.09 -1.02 -27.82
N PRO A 174 -6.03 -2.37 -27.71
CA PRO A 174 -6.76 -3.27 -28.61
C PRO A 174 -8.28 -3.01 -28.55
N GLU A 175 -8.94 -2.99 -29.72
CA GLU A 175 -10.40 -2.71 -29.82
C GLU A 175 -11.28 -3.78 -29.13
N ASN A 176 -10.69 -4.92 -28.74
CA ASN A 176 -11.41 -6.06 -28.13
C ASN A 176 -10.84 -6.44 -26.74
N ALA A 177 -10.25 -5.51 -26.01
CA ALA A 177 -9.72 -5.76 -24.69
C ALA A 177 -10.78 -5.64 -23.59
#